data_ebba0b8e9f40d4b7444670705bd19dd2
#
_entry.id   ebba0b8e9f40d4b7444670705bd19dd2
#
_cell.length_a   1.000
_cell.length_b   1.000
_cell.length_c   1.000
_cell.angle_alpha   90.00
_cell.angle_beta   90.00
_cell.angle_gamma   90.00
#
_symmetry.space_group_name_H-M   'P 1'
#
loop_
_entity.id
_entity.type
_entity.pdbx_description
1 polymer ?
#
loop_
_entity_poly.entity_id
_entity_poly.type
_entity_poly.pdbx_seq_one_letter_code
_entity_poly.pdbx_strand_id
1 'polypeptide(L)'
;MEFRNRRAWRTNPTEGYLVAIVAFVAALLIRLQLQSVLDDNLPTFFFTLATIGVAARYGLYPALLTIALSLPTSLFFFVKPYDTFGVPTFNDALTIIYFSAVTLIVAIVLEKSHRSKYNSELNARVSDTRFRLMTQLDKDLRNRISSAL
;
A
#
# COMPACT_ATOMS: atom_id res chain seq x y z
N MET A 1 8.50 7.40 -30.62
CA MET A 1 8.36 7.71 -29.17
C MET A 1 7.63 6.55 -28.53
N GLU A 2 8.37 5.71 -27.88
CA GLU A 2 7.94 4.44 -27.30
C GLU A 2 7.00 4.73 -26.13
N PHE A 3 5.73 4.41 -26.30
CA PHE A 3 4.75 4.43 -25.21
C PHE A 3 5.12 3.29 -24.27
N ARG A 4 6.06 3.56 -23.38
CA ARG A 4 6.40 2.69 -22.26
C ARG A 4 5.14 2.52 -21.41
N ASN A 5 4.46 1.44 -21.70
CA ASN A 5 3.23 1.00 -21.04
C ASN A 5 3.49 0.92 -19.52
N ARG A 6 3.23 2.01 -18.80
CA ARG A 6 3.31 2.07 -17.35
C ARG A 6 2.11 1.36 -16.72
N ARG A 7 1.89 0.11 -17.09
CA ARG A 7 1.20 -0.87 -16.25
C ARG A 7 2.09 -1.31 -15.09
N ALA A 8 3.04 -0.49 -14.69
CA ALA A 8 4.02 -0.76 -13.64
C ALA A 8 3.46 -0.71 -12.21
N TRP A 9 2.14 -0.71 -12.05
CA TRP A 9 1.50 -0.84 -10.72
C TRP A 9 1.10 -2.28 -10.40
N ARG A 10 1.18 -3.17 -11.36
CA ARG A 10 1.14 -4.60 -11.15
C ARG A 10 2.56 -5.13 -11.29
N THR A 11 3.40 -4.82 -10.36
CA THR A 11 4.50 -5.72 -9.99
C THR A 11 3.87 -7.11 -9.92
N ASN A 12 4.54 -8.11 -10.47
CA ASN A 12 4.06 -9.50 -10.40
C ASN A 12 3.50 -9.75 -9.00
N PRO A 13 2.32 -10.34 -8.86
CA PRO A 13 1.73 -10.54 -7.53
C PRO A 13 2.70 -11.27 -6.59
N THR A 14 3.54 -12.15 -7.13
CA THR A 14 4.60 -12.85 -6.40
C THR A 14 5.67 -11.92 -5.82
N GLU A 15 6.07 -10.85 -6.53
CA GLU A 15 7.04 -9.88 -6.02
C GLU A 15 6.50 -9.11 -4.81
N GLY A 16 5.23 -8.72 -4.86
CA GLY A 16 4.58 -8.03 -3.75
C GLY A 16 4.54 -8.88 -2.48
N TYR A 17 4.26 -10.17 -2.62
CA TYR A 17 4.25 -11.09 -1.47
C TYR A 17 5.66 -11.39 -0.95
N LEU A 18 6.65 -11.54 -1.82
CA LEU A 18 8.05 -11.68 -1.40
C LEU A 18 8.53 -10.46 -0.61
N VAL A 19 8.25 -9.25 -1.10
CA VAL A 19 8.62 -8.03 -0.40
C VAL A 19 7.88 -7.90 0.93
N ALA A 20 6.62 -8.33 1.02
CA ALA A 20 5.87 -8.36 2.27
C ALA A 20 6.55 -9.27 3.32
N ILE A 21 7.00 -10.45 2.91
CA ILE A 21 7.73 -11.39 3.78
C ILE A 21 9.08 -10.78 4.21
N VAL A 22 9.84 -10.23 3.27
CA VAL A 22 11.13 -9.60 3.57
C VAL A 22 10.96 -8.41 4.51
N ALA A 23 9.97 -7.55 4.28
CA ALA A 23 9.68 -6.42 5.15
C ALA A 23 9.26 -6.86 6.56
N PHE A 24 8.46 -7.93 6.67
CA PHE A 24 8.08 -8.53 7.93
C PHE A 24 9.30 -9.07 8.69
N VAL A 25 10.15 -9.86 8.02
CA VAL A 25 11.38 -10.41 8.64
C VAL A 25 12.33 -9.29 9.08
N ALA A 26 12.51 -8.27 8.26
CA ALA A 26 13.34 -7.11 8.61
C ALA A 26 12.79 -6.39 9.85
N ALA A 27 11.47 -6.14 9.92
CA ALA A 27 10.83 -5.53 11.07
C ALA A 27 11.01 -6.37 12.33
N LEU A 28 10.87 -7.70 12.22
CA LEU A 28 11.08 -8.65 13.32
C LEU A 28 12.53 -8.62 13.83
N LEU A 29 13.52 -8.69 12.93
CA LEU A 29 14.94 -8.65 13.29
C LEU A 29 15.31 -7.32 13.96
N ILE A 30 14.86 -6.19 13.42
CA ILE A 30 15.06 -4.88 14.02
C ILE A 30 14.45 -4.85 15.43
N ARG A 31 13.22 -5.33 15.58
CA ARG A 31 12.54 -5.35 16.87
C ARG A 31 13.25 -6.24 17.90
N LEU A 32 13.73 -7.41 17.49
CA LEU A 32 14.49 -8.31 18.36
C LEU A 32 15.84 -7.70 18.82
N GLN A 33 16.53 -6.98 17.93
CA GLN A 33 17.77 -6.29 18.29
C GLN A 33 17.54 -5.11 19.24
N LEU A 34 16.40 -4.42 19.09
CA LEU A 34 16.04 -3.30 19.96
C LEU A 34 15.31 -3.73 21.25
N GLN A 35 15.11 -5.01 21.47
CA GLN A 35 14.39 -5.51 22.65
C GLN A 35 15.02 -5.06 23.96
N SER A 36 16.36 -4.98 24.04
CA SER A 36 17.08 -4.51 25.21
C SER A 36 16.89 -3.01 25.52
N VAL A 37 16.44 -2.23 24.53
CA VAL A 37 16.26 -0.77 24.67
C VAL A 37 14.79 -0.39 24.80
N LEU A 38 13.91 -1.08 24.06
CA LEU A 38 12.48 -0.76 24.02
C LEU A 38 11.67 -1.51 25.08
N ASP A 39 12.22 -2.60 25.62
CA ASP A 39 11.55 -3.47 26.58
C ASP A 39 10.14 -3.89 26.06
N ASP A 40 9.11 -3.86 26.89
CA ASP A 40 7.73 -4.18 26.51
C ASP A 40 7.00 -3.06 25.77
N ASN A 41 7.67 -1.92 25.50
CA ASN A 41 7.04 -0.78 24.86
C ASN A 41 7.02 -0.92 23.33
N LEU A 42 5.90 -0.52 22.73
CA LEU A 42 5.71 -0.44 21.27
C LEU A 42 5.99 -1.76 20.50
N PRO A 43 5.45 -2.91 20.92
CA PRO A 43 5.77 -4.19 20.29
C PRO A 43 5.37 -4.25 18.81
N THR A 44 4.32 -3.53 18.42
CA THR A 44 3.73 -3.56 17.06
C THR A 44 4.19 -2.43 16.17
N PHE A 45 4.97 -1.46 16.67
CA PHE A 45 5.35 -0.26 15.91
C PHE A 45 6.10 -0.58 14.61
N PHE A 46 7.11 -1.45 14.67
CA PHE A 46 7.90 -1.82 13.48
C PHE A 46 7.09 -2.60 12.47
N PHE A 47 6.16 -3.43 12.92
CA PHE A 47 5.24 -4.15 12.04
C PHE A 47 4.25 -3.21 11.34
N THR A 48 3.77 -2.18 12.06
CA THR A 48 2.93 -1.12 11.47
C THR A 48 3.70 -0.42 10.35
N LEU A 49 4.95 -0.01 10.61
CA LEU A 49 5.77 0.69 9.65
C LEU A 49 6.05 -0.17 8.40
N ALA A 50 6.39 -1.45 8.59
CA ALA A 50 6.59 -2.40 7.51
C ALA A 50 5.32 -2.57 6.66
N THR A 51 4.16 -2.72 7.31
CA THR A 51 2.87 -2.88 6.62
C THR A 51 2.50 -1.63 5.82
N ILE A 52 2.71 -0.44 6.37
CA ILE A 52 2.48 0.83 5.67
C ILE A 52 3.38 0.93 4.44
N GLY A 53 4.66 0.59 4.56
CA GLY A 53 5.61 0.59 3.45
C GLY A 53 5.21 -0.38 2.32
N VAL A 54 4.79 -1.58 2.69
CA VAL A 54 4.28 -2.59 1.73
C VAL A 54 2.98 -2.12 1.09
N ALA A 55 2.01 -1.62 1.86
CA ALA A 55 0.74 -1.10 1.35
C ALA A 55 0.94 0.06 0.38
N ALA A 56 1.86 0.98 0.70
CA ALA A 56 2.16 2.14 -0.13
C ALA A 56 2.75 1.77 -1.49
N ARG A 57 3.47 0.64 -1.59
CA ARG A 57 4.18 0.26 -2.82
C ARG A 57 3.50 -0.85 -3.61
N TYR A 58 2.91 -1.82 -2.95
CA TYR A 58 2.37 -3.05 -3.54
C TYR A 58 0.86 -3.20 -3.37
N GLY A 59 0.23 -2.31 -2.60
CA GLY A 59 -1.21 -2.29 -2.40
C GLY A 59 -1.68 -3.14 -1.22
N LEU A 60 -3.00 -3.31 -1.14
CA LEU A 60 -3.69 -3.89 0.02
C LEU A 60 -3.36 -5.36 0.26
N TYR A 61 -3.32 -6.19 -0.80
CA TYR A 61 -3.20 -7.65 -0.63
C TYR A 61 -1.87 -8.09 0.01
N PRO A 62 -0.68 -7.62 -0.45
CA PRO A 62 0.58 -7.92 0.24
C PRO A 62 0.63 -7.36 1.66
N ALA A 63 0.01 -6.19 1.90
CA ALA A 63 -0.08 -5.61 3.23
C ALA A 63 -0.91 -6.48 4.20
N LEU A 64 -2.00 -7.08 3.74
CA LEU A 64 -2.79 -8.02 4.54
C LEU A 64 -1.98 -9.25 4.96
N LEU A 65 -1.10 -9.74 4.08
CA LEU A 65 -0.18 -10.82 4.44
C LEU A 65 0.77 -10.39 5.56
N THR A 66 1.34 -9.18 5.48
CA THR A 66 2.20 -8.64 6.54
C THR A 66 1.45 -8.55 7.88
N ILE A 67 0.20 -8.08 7.88
CA ILE A 67 -0.65 -8.03 9.08
C ILE A 67 -0.88 -9.44 9.64
N ALA A 68 -1.27 -10.39 8.78
CA ALA A 68 -1.55 -11.77 9.17
C ALA A 68 -0.34 -12.48 9.80
N LEU A 69 0.88 -12.16 9.34
CA LEU A 69 2.11 -12.67 9.93
C LEU A 69 2.49 -11.94 11.22
N SER A 70 2.24 -10.64 11.29
CA SER A 70 2.61 -9.83 12.45
C SER A 70 1.79 -10.14 13.69
N LEU A 71 0.51 -10.50 13.53
CA LEU A 71 -0.39 -10.79 14.66
C LEU A 71 0.07 -11.99 15.50
N PRO A 72 0.24 -13.21 14.94
CA PRO A 72 0.70 -14.36 15.73
C PRO A 72 2.12 -14.16 16.27
N THR A 73 2.98 -13.47 15.51
CA THR A 73 4.35 -13.16 15.95
C THR A 73 4.36 -12.22 17.14
N SER A 74 3.50 -11.19 17.13
CA SER A 74 3.37 -10.28 18.27
C SER A 74 2.84 -10.97 19.51
N LEU A 75 1.88 -11.88 19.34
CA LEU A 75 1.36 -12.68 20.46
C LEU A 75 2.42 -13.60 21.06
N PHE A 76 3.21 -14.25 20.22
CA PHE A 76 4.18 -15.24 20.67
C PHE A 76 5.40 -14.62 21.34
N PHE A 77 5.98 -13.57 20.75
CA PHE A 77 7.27 -13.01 21.22
C PHE A 77 7.12 -11.85 22.19
N PHE A 78 6.00 -11.12 22.17
CA PHE A 78 5.91 -9.83 22.86
C PHE A 78 4.76 -9.74 23.88
N VAL A 79 3.94 -10.78 23.99
CA VAL A 79 2.87 -10.86 25.01
C VAL A 79 3.25 -11.87 26.08
N LYS A 80 3.12 -11.47 27.34
CA LYS A 80 3.42 -12.37 28.49
C LYS A 80 2.32 -13.41 28.68
N PRO A 81 2.63 -14.69 28.99
CA PRO A 81 3.99 -15.25 29.13
C PRO A 81 4.66 -15.48 27.79
N TYR A 82 5.93 -15.03 27.66
CA TYR A 82 6.70 -15.14 26.43
C TYR A 82 6.86 -16.58 25.97
N ASP A 83 7.05 -16.78 24.65
CA ASP A 83 7.26 -18.10 24.02
C ASP A 83 6.12 -19.11 24.23
N THR A 84 4.93 -18.62 24.56
CA THR A 84 3.72 -19.44 24.68
C THR A 84 2.51 -18.71 24.13
N PHE A 85 1.56 -19.45 23.55
CA PHE A 85 0.24 -18.93 23.23
C PHE A 85 -0.64 -18.90 24.49
N GLY A 86 -0.26 -18.05 25.46
CA GLY A 86 -1.06 -17.83 26.66
C GLY A 86 -2.33 -17.02 26.36
N VAL A 87 -3.23 -16.97 27.33
CA VAL A 87 -4.40 -16.09 27.24
C VAL A 87 -3.91 -14.65 27.38
N PRO A 88 -4.07 -13.82 26.35
CA PRO A 88 -3.61 -12.43 26.42
C PRO A 88 -4.38 -11.68 27.51
N THR A 89 -3.66 -10.81 28.21
CA THR A 89 -4.29 -9.88 29.14
C THR A 89 -5.22 -8.94 28.36
N PHE A 90 -6.22 -8.38 29.03
CA PHE A 90 -7.17 -7.46 28.39
C PHE A 90 -6.47 -6.30 27.67
N ASN A 91 -5.39 -5.75 28.22
CA ASN A 91 -4.58 -4.72 27.60
C ASN A 91 -3.87 -5.21 26.33
N ASP A 92 -3.39 -6.45 26.31
CA ASP A 92 -2.72 -7.04 25.16
C ASP A 92 -3.71 -7.26 24.02
N ALA A 93 -4.91 -7.76 24.36
CA ALA A 93 -6.00 -7.90 23.39
C ALA A 93 -6.41 -6.55 22.77
N LEU A 94 -6.51 -5.49 23.58
CA LEU A 94 -6.79 -4.14 23.09
C LEU A 94 -5.67 -3.64 22.17
N THR A 95 -4.41 -3.86 22.51
CA THR A 95 -3.26 -3.46 21.68
C THR A 95 -3.29 -4.15 20.32
N ILE A 96 -3.62 -5.43 20.26
CA ILE A 96 -3.72 -6.20 19.02
C ILE A 96 -4.88 -5.71 18.17
N ILE A 97 -6.05 -5.48 18.76
CA ILE A 97 -7.23 -4.94 18.07
C ILE A 97 -6.91 -3.55 17.52
N TYR A 98 -6.32 -2.68 18.33
CA TYR A 98 -5.92 -1.34 17.91
C TYR A 98 -4.91 -1.38 16.75
N PHE A 99 -3.87 -2.20 16.87
CA PHE A 99 -2.88 -2.39 15.80
C PHE A 99 -3.53 -2.86 14.50
N SER A 100 -4.37 -3.89 14.57
CA SER A 100 -5.05 -4.43 13.39
C SER A 100 -5.95 -3.40 12.75
N ALA A 101 -6.74 -2.68 13.55
CA ALA A 101 -7.67 -1.67 13.06
C ALA A 101 -6.93 -0.49 12.38
N VAL A 102 -5.93 0.08 13.04
CA VAL A 102 -5.16 1.22 12.51
C VAL A 102 -4.44 0.82 11.23
N THR A 103 -3.76 -0.33 11.24
CA THR A 103 -2.98 -0.79 10.08
C THR A 103 -3.89 -1.09 8.89
N LEU A 104 -5.05 -1.69 9.14
CA LEU A 104 -6.03 -1.97 8.10
C LEU A 104 -6.62 -0.68 7.51
N ILE A 105 -6.98 0.29 8.35
CA ILE A 105 -7.50 1.59 7.89
C ILE A 105 -6.46 2.29 7.03
N VAL A 106 -5.21 2.35 7.47
CA VAL A 106 -4.12 2.98 6.70
C VAL A 106 -3.91 2.27 5.37
N ALA A 107 -3.92 0.94 5.33
CA ALA A 107 -3.78 0.17 4.10
C ALA A 107 -4.91 0.47 3.10
N ILE A 108 -6.16 0.55 3.57
CA ILE A 108 -7.33 0.89 2.74
C ILE A 108 -7.23 2.33 2.22
N VAL A 109 -6.84 3.28 3.06
CA VAL A 109 -6.69 4.69 2.67
C VAL A 109 -5.61 4.85 1.60
N LEU A 110 -4.48 4.17 1.76
CA LEU A 110 -3.40 4.17 0.77
C LEU A 110 -3.87 3.57 -0.57
N GLU A 111 -4.56 2.44 -0.55
CA GLU A 111 -5.12 1.83 -1.75
C GLU A 111 -6.09 2.79 -2.46
N LYS A 112 -6.99 3.42 -1.71
CA LYS A 112 -7.94 4.40 -2.25
C LYS A 112 -7.22 5.63 -2.84
N SER A 113 -6.19 6.12 -2.18
CA SER A 113 -5.38 7.24 -2.66
C SER A 113 -4.67 6.91 -3.99
N HIS A 114 -4.12 5.71 -4.11
CA HIS A 114 -3.51 5.25 -5.36
C HIS A 114 -4.51 5.16 -6.51
N ARG A 115 -5.69 4.62 -6.27
CA ARG A 115 -6.77 4.54 -7.27
C ARG A 115 -7.24 5.92 -7.71
N SER A 116 -7.35 6.86 -6.77
CA SER A 116 -7.76 8.24 -7.06
C SER A 116 -6.76 8.94 -7.97
N LYS A 117 -5.46 8.82 -7.71
CA LYS A 117 -4.40 9.39 -8.55
C LYS A 117 -4.43 8.83 -9.97
N TYR A 118 -4.61 7.52 -10.10
CA TYR A 118 -4.71 6.87 -11.40
C TYR A 118 -5.91 7.38 -12.22
N ASN A 119 -7.08 7.50 -11.59
CA ASN A 119 -8.28 8.02 -12.25
C ASN A 119 -8.13 9.49 -12.68
N SER A 120 -7.47 10.31 -11.86
CA SER A 120 -7.20 11.72 -12.19
C SER A 120 -6.28 11.84 -13.41
N GLU A 121 -5.24 11.04 -13.50
CA GLU A 121 -4.35 11.00 -14.66
C GLU A 121 -5.06 10.52 -15.92
N LEU A 122 -5.95 9.53 -15.80
CA LEU A 122 -6.74 9.01 -16.90
C LEU A 122 -7.71 10.09 -17.45
N ASN A 123 -8.40 10.78 -16.55
CA ASN A 123 -9.32 11.86 -16.91
C ASN A 123 -8.60 13.03 -17.58
N ALA A 124 -7.43 13.41 -17.11
CA ALA A 124 -6.60 14.44 -17.73
C ALA A 124 -6.21 14.07 -19.17
N ARG A 125 -5.81 12.82 -19.40
CA ARG A 125 -5.46 12.33 -20.76
C ARG A 125 -6.66 12.30 -21.70
N VAL A 126 -7.82 11.87 -21.21
CA VAL A 126 -9.06 11.87 -22.01
C VAL A 126 -9.46 13.29 -22.38
N SER A 127 -9.36 14.24 -21.46
CA SER A 127 -9.62 15.66 -21.72
C SER A 127 -8.68 16.24 -22.77
N ASP A 128 -7.38 15.96 -22.68
CA ASP A 128 -6.36 16.40 -23.64
C ASP A 128 -6.64 15.85 -25.06
N THR A 129 -7.01 14.57 -25.14
CA THR A 129 -7.34 13.94 -26.41
C THR A 129 -8.59 14.56 -27.05
N ARG A 130 -9.62 14.81 -26.24
CA ARG A 130 -10.84 15.49 -26.72
C ARG A 130 -10.55 16.90 -27.23
N PHE A 131 -9.73 17.65 -26.49
CA PHE A 131 -9.34 19.01 -26.91
C PHE A 131 -8.59 19.01 -28.25
N ARG A 132 -7.65 18.09 -28.44
CA ARG A 132 -6.90 17.92 -29.71
C ARG A 132 -7.82 17.57 -30.88
N LEU A 133 -8.75 16.63 -30.66
CA LEU A 133 -9.72 16.26 -31.71
C LEU A 133 -10.63 17.42 -32.09
N MET A 134 -11.14 18.18 -31.13
CA MET A 134 -11.95 19.37 -31.42
C MET A 134 -11.18 20.42 -32.19
N THR A 135 -9.92 20.67 -31.85
CA THR A 135 -9.05 21.62 -32.55
C THR A 135 -8.77 21.16 -33.98
N GLN A 136 -8.59 19.86 -34.21
CA GLN A 136 -8.40 19.30 -35.56
C GLN A 136 -9.67 19.44 -36.40
N LEU A 137 -10.82 19.11 -35.82
CA LEU A 137 -12.12 19.27 -36.54
C LEU A 137 -12.39 20.73 -36.92
N ASP A 138 -12.13 21.66 -36.01
CA ASP A 138 -12.29 23.09 -36.28
C ASP A 138 -11.38 23.55 -37.44
N LYS A 139 -10.14 23.08 -37.43
CA LYS A 139 -9.17 23.37 -38.48
C LYS A 139 -9.59 22.79 -39.85
N ASP A 140 -10.09 21.54 -39.84
CA ASP A 140 -10.56 20.88 -41.07
C ASP A 140 -11.82 21.54 -41.62
N LEU A 141 -12.76 21.94 -40.76
CA LEU A 141 -13.96 22.68 -41.15
C LEU A 141 -13.58 24.04 -41.75
N ARG A 142 -12.69 24.78 -41.14
CA ARG A 142 -12.20 26.07 -41.62
C ARG A 142 -11.55 25.93 -43.00
N ASN A 143 -10.71 24.92 -43.20
CA ASN A 143 -10.04 24.66 -44.47
C ASN A 143 -11.06 24.30 -45.57
N ARG A 144 -12.08 23.49 -45.25
CA ARG A 144 -13.15 23.14 -46.23
C ARG A 144 -14.00 24.34 -46.61
N ILE A 145 -14.33 25.21 -45.69
CA ILE A 145 -15.09 26.44 -45.98
C ILE A 145 -14.24 27.38 -46.82
N SER A 146 -12.95 27.55 -46.51
CA SER A 146 -12.03 28.40 -47.29
C SER A 146 -11.77 27.89 -48.70
N SER A 147 -11.86 26.58 -48.93
CA SER A 147 -11.68 26.00 -50.26
C SER A 147 -12.97 25.97 -51.10
N ALA A 148 -14.13 26.25 -50.52
CA ALA A 148 -15.44 26.29 -51.18
C ALA A 148 -15.88 27.72 -51.59
N LEU A 149 -15.15 28.74 -51.17
CA LEU A 149 -15.30 30.15 -51.56
C LEU A 149 -14.29 30.52 -52.65
#